data_bd6599d8f55b0e1a1a196962610d4185
#
_entry.id   bd6599d8f55b0e1a1a196962610d4185
#
_cell.length_a   1.000
_cell.length_b   1.000
_cell.length_c   1.000
_cell.angle_alpha   90.00
_cell.angle_beta   90.00
_cell.angle_gamma   90.00
#
_symmetry.space_group_name_H-M   'P 1'
#
loop_
_entity.id
_entity.type
_entity.pdbx_description
1 polymer ?
#
loop_
_entity_poly.entity_id
_entity_poly.type
_entity_poly.pdbx_seq_one_letter_code
_entity_poly.pdbx_strand_id
1 'polypeptide(L)'
;MKTIWCFAMLAMVFLATGICAAEVPNLLGKWTGSWSAYDEGIGYSNLTENGSFILTFVEQEDRIFAGNMTFKPENEAEGGKGFAGAIGLDNKTLYFVEFDKGYTLGTIISNDEIELIYLADGENGSVAIDRLYRIKA
;
A
#
# COMPACT_ATOMS: atom_id res chain seq x y z
N MET A 1 30.99 16.92 46.86
CA MET A 1 30.90 17.58 45.53
C MET A 1 31.17 16.67 44.33
N LYS A 2 31.92 15.57 44.44
CA LYS A 2 32.19 14.64 43.30
C LYS A 2 30.98 13.78 42.87
N THR A 3 30.05 13.48 43.77
CA THR A 3 28.88 12.64 43.51
C THR A 3 27.78 13.34 42.71
N ILE A 4 27.66 14.67 42.79
CA ILE A 4 26.63 15.47 42.07
C ILE A 4 26.93 15.52 40.58
N TRP A 5 28.20 15.54 40.19
CA TRP A 5 28.63 15.58 38.78
C TRP A 5 28.31 14.27 38.03
N CYS A 6 28.36 13.11 38.71
CA CYS A 6 28.01 11.85 38.09
C CYS A 6 26.51 11.73 37.76
N PHE A 7 25.63 12.30 38.60
CA PHE A 7 24.21 12.28 38.37
C PHE A 7 23.79 13.23 37.21
N ALA A 8 24.47 14.38 37.06
CA ALA A 8 24.25 15.30 35.97
C ALA A 8 24.66 14.70 34.60
N MET A 9 25.76 13.93 34.55
CA MET A 9 26.19 13.22 33.35
C MET A 9 25.23 12.08 32.96
N LEU A 10 24.69 11.36 33.92
CA LEU A 10 23.75 10.26 33.66
C LEU A 10 22.40 10.77 33.13
N ALA A 11 21.93 11.92 33.63
CA ALA A 11 20.69 12.52 33.16
C ALA A 11 20.79 13.06 31.72
N MET A 12 21.98 13.49 31.27
CA MET A 12 22.20 14.02 29.92
C MET A 12 22.22 12.91 28.85
N VAL A 13 22.56 11.67 29.22
CA VAL A 13 22.56 10.53 28.28
C VAL A 13 21.14 10.06 27.95
N PHE A 14 20.17 10.25 28.88
CA PHE A 14 18.76 9.86 28.62
C PHE A 14 17.97 10.84 27.73
N LEU A 15 18.47 12.06 27.49
CA LEU A 15 17.80 13.04 26.63
C LEU A 15 18.18 12.92 25.14
N ALA A 16 19.14 12.04 24.81
CA ALA A 16 19.63 11.86 23.43
C ALA A 16 19.00 10.68 22.68
N THR A 17 18.09 9.91 23.30
CA THR A 17 17.28 8.94 22.55
C THR A 17 16.14 9.69 21.84
N GLY A 18 16.50 10.42 20.80
CA GLY A 18 15.51 10.91 19.85
C GLY A 18 14.71 9.70 19.38
N ILE A 19 13.41 9.66 19.70
CA ILE A 19 12.49 8.73 19.10
C ILE A 19 12.49 9.10 17.61
N CYS A 20 13.29 8.40 16.82
CA CYS A 20 13.21 8.49 15.36
C CYS A 20 11.87 7.85 15.01
N ALA A 21 10.83 8.67 14.89
CA ALA A 21 9.56 8.21 14.33
C ALA A 21 9.88 7.62 12.96
N ALA A 22 9.54 6.35 12.76
CA ALA A 22 9.76 5.71 11.46
C ALA A 22 9.03 6.53 10.40
N GLU A 23 9.76 6.92 9.36
CA GLU A 23 9.22 7.71 8.27
C GLU A 23 8.07 6.94 7.60
N VAL A 24 6.98 7.66 7.28
CA VAL A 24 5.84 7.09 6.58
C VAL A 24 6.29 6.70 5.16
N PRO A 25 6.05 5.45 4.73
CA PRO A 25 6.43 5.01 3.40
C PRO A 25 5.78 5.84 2.31
N ASN A 26 6.57 6.22 1.30
CA ASN A 26 6.07 6.91 0.12
C ASN A 26 5.57 5.90 -0.92
N LEU A 27 4.27 5.92 -1.21
CA LEU A 27 3.62 5.04 -2.18
C LEU A 27 3.49 5.66 -3.58
N LEU A 28 3.70 6.97 -3.74
CA LEU A 28 3.49 7.70 -4.99
C LEU A 28 4.15 7.02 -6.20
N GLY A 29 3.46 7.02 -7.32
CA GLY A 29 3.93 6.47 -8.58
C GLY A 29 3.11 5.28 -9.06
N LYS A 30 3.63 4.60 -10.10
CA LYS A 30 2.96 3.48 -10.77
C LYS A 30 3.50 2.15 -10.29
N TRP A 31 2.58 1.19 -10.14
CA TRP A 31 2.86 -0.18 -9.69
C TRP A 31 2.16 -1.16 -10.61
N THR A 32 2.82 -2.28 -10.91
CA THR A 32 2.28 -3.35 -11.75
C THR A 32 2.78 -4.71 -11.27
N GLY A 33 2.11 -5.75 -11.65
CA GLY A 33 2.53 -7.10 -11.28
C GLY A 33 1.54 -8.18 -11.72
N SER A 34 1.45 -9.22 -10.91
CA SER A 34 0.58 -10.36 -11.12
C SER A 34 -0.58 -10.37 -10.14
N TRP A 35 -1.67 -11.02 -10.52
CA TRP A 35 -2.77 -11.30 -9.62
C TRP A 35 -3.30 -12.73 -9.80
N SER A 36 -3.92 -13.23 -8.74
CA SER A 36 -4.67 -14.49 -8.72
C SER A 36 -5.99 -14.22 -8.04
N ALA A 37 -7.08 -14.67 -8.64
CA ALA A 37 -8.42 -14.39 -8.13
C ALA A 37 -9.32 -15.63 -8.14
N TYR A 38 -10.38 -15.54 -7.36
CA TYR A 38 -11.54 -16.41 -7.46
C TYR A 38 -12.80 -15.55 -7.51
N ASP A 39 -13.59 -15.73 -8.57
CA ASP A 39 -14.82 -14.98 -8.79
C ASP A 39 -16.01 -15.95 -8.74
N GLU A 40 -17.08 -15.55 -8.04
CA GLU A 40 -18.33 -16.32 -8.00
C GLU A 40 -18.89 -16.50 -9.41
N GLY A 41 -19.16 -17.76 -9.79
CA GLY A 41 -19.71 -18.11 -11.11
C GLY A 41 -18.67 -18.24 -12.22
N ILE A 42 -17.41 -17.80 -12.01
CA ILE A 42 -16.31 -17.94 -12.98
C ILE A 42 -15.26 -18.94 -12.49
N GLY A 43 -14.93 -18.91 -11.19
CA GLY A 43 -13.90 -19.74 -10.58
C GLY A 43 -12.53 -19.07 -10.54
N TYR A 44 -11.46 -19.86 -10.52
CA TYR A 44 -10.07 -19.37 -10.43
C TYR A 44 -9.61 -18.74 -11.73
N SER A 45 -8.93 -17.61 -11.61
CA SER A 45 -8.27 -16.91 -12.71
C SER A 45 -6.91 -16.37 -12.24
N ASN A 46 -5.96 -16.25 -13.17
CA ASN A 46 -4.62 -15.74 -12.91
C ASN A 46 -4.20 -14.80 -14.04
N LEU A 47 -3.53 -13.73 -13.69
CA LEU A 47 -2.84 -12.87 -14.61
C LEU A 47 -1.37 -12.75 -14.19
N THR A 48 -0.48 -13.23 -15.04
CA THR A 48 0.98 -13.22 -14.80
C THR A 48 1.73 -12.23 -15.68
N GLU A 49 1.04 -11.60 -16.63
CA GLU A 49 1.64 -10.64 -17.55
C GLU A 49 1.78 -9.27 -16.88
N ASN A 50 3.01 -8.80 -16.75
CA ASN A 50 3.30 -7.44 -16.30
C ASN A 50 2.72 -6.42 -17.28
N GLY A 51 2.02 -5.41 -16.77
CA GLY A 51 1.50 -4.30 -17.55
C GLY A 51 0.00 -4.37 -17.90
N SER A 52 -0.68 -5.50 -17.65
CA SER A 52 -2.14 -5.59 -17.86
C SER A 52 -2.95 -4.91 -16.76
N PHE A 53 -2.30 -4.59 -15.65
CA PHE A 53 -2.89 -3.94 -14.49
C PHE A 53 -1.89 -2.92 -13.94
N ILE A 54 -2.31 -1.66 -13.84
CA ILE A 54 -1.50 -0.58 -13.27
C ILE A 54 -2.27 0.08 -12.14
N LEU A 55 -1.69 0.03 -10.95
CA LEU A 55 -2.11 0.80 -9.79
C LEU A 55 -1.27 2.09 -9.73
N THR A 56 -1.91 3.24 -9.73
CA THR A 56 -1.23 4.53 -9.66
C THR A 56 -1.64 5.27 -8.40
N PHE A 57 -0.70 5.45 -7.46
CA PHE A 57 -0.87 6.35 -6.33
C PHE A 57 -0.56 7.77 -6.82
N VAL A 58 -1.59 8.62 -6.84
CA VAL A 58 -1.53 9.98 -7.40
C VAL A 58 -1.25 11.02 -6.32
N GLU A 59 -1.82 10.81 -5.13
CA GLU A 59 -1.74 11.73 -4.01
C GLU A 59 -1.42 10.96 -2.73
N GLN A 60 -0.61 11.57 -1.87
CA GLN A 60 -0.35 11.09 -0.52
C GLN A 60 -0.05 12.27 0.39
N GLU A 61 -0.79 12.36 1.49
CA GLU A 61 -0.55 13.29 2.59
C GLU A 61 -0.44 12.48 3.88
N ASP A 62 0.75 12.48 4.46
CA ASP A 62 1.09 11.61 5.60
C ASP A 62 0.71 10.15 5.30
N ARG A 63 -0.21 9.56 6.05
CA ARG A 63 -0.66 8.18 5.89
C ARG A 63 -1.92 8.00 5.04
N ILE A 64 -2.51 9.09 4.53
CA ILE A 64 -3.65 9.03 3.63
C ILE A 64 -3.17 9.13 2.19
N PHE A 65 -3.71 8.30 1.32
CA PHE A 65 -3.39 8.29 -0.10
C PHE A 65 -4.62 8.11 -0.96
N ALA A 66 -4.51 8.52 -2.23
CA ALA A 66 -5.52 8.30 -3.25
C ALA A 66 -4.87 7.98 -4.60
N GLY A 67 -5.64 7.34 -5.47
CA GLY A 67 -5.13 6.98 -6.77
C GLY A 67 -6.18 6.37 -7.67
N ASN A 68 -5.71 5.73 -8.72
CA ASN A 68 -6.53 5.03 -9.69
C ASN A 68 -5.89 3.71 -10.12
N MET A 69 -6.73 2.82 -10.62
CA MET A 69 -6.42 1.48 -11.07
C MET A 69 -6.87 1.36 -12.51
N THR A 70 -5.97 0.95 -13.40
CA THR A 70 -6.26 0.76 -14.83
C THR A 70 -6.00 -0.68 -15.22
N PHE A 71 -7.02 -1.32 -15.80
CA PHE A 71 -6.90 -2.64 -16.42
C PHE A 71 -6.70 -2.42 -17.92
N LYS A 72 -5.71 -3.08 -18.53
CA LYS A 72 -5.35 -2.97 -19.94
C LYS A 72 -4.99 -1.53 -20.35
N PRO A 73 -3.79 -1.05 -20.01
CA PRO A 73 -3.35 0.34 -20.25
C PRO A 73 -3.37 0.79 -21.72
N GLU A 74 -3.42 -0.12 -22.67
CA GLU A 74 -3.59 0.18 -24.12
C GLU A 74 -4.95 0.82 -24.42
N ASN A 75 -5.94 0.72 -23.54
CA ASN A 75 -7.26 1.32 -23.66
C ASN A 75 -7.47 2.43 -22.62
N GLU A 76 -6.54 3.38 -22.50
CA GLU A 76 -6.62 4.51 -21.56
C GLU A 76 -7.91 5.36 -21.64
N ALA A 77 -8.77 5.12 -22.64
CA ALA A 77 -10.05 5.79 -22.79
C ALA A 77 -11.14 5.30 -21.81
N GLU A 78 -10.98 4.12 -21.19
CA GLU A 78 -11.85 3.68 -20.10
C GLU A 78 -11.25 4.15 -18.80
N GLY A 79 -11.80 5.22 -18.25
CA GLY A 79 -11.34 5.85 -17.00
C GLY A 79 -11.09 4.84 -15.91
N GLY A 80 -9.89 4.88 -15.34
CA GLY A 80 -9.48 3.96 -14.26
C GLY A 80 -10.40 4.06 -13.04
N LYS A 81 -10.57 2.95 -12.34
CA LYS A 81 -11.33 2.92 -11.07
C LYS A 81 -10.53 3.65 -9.99
N GLY A 82 -11.17 4.61 -9.33
CA GLY A 82 -10.55 5.36 -8.25
C GLY A 82 -10.52 4.58 -6.94
N PHE A 83 -9.55 4.86 -6.10
CA PHE A 83 -9.46 4.38 -4.73
C PHE A 83 -8.90 5.44 -3.79
N ALA A 84 -9.16 5.26 -2.50
CA ALA A 84 -8.45 5.96 -1.44
C ALA A 84 -8.13 5.00 -0.30
N GLY A 85 -7.15 5.34 0.52
CA GLY A 85 -6.74 4.47 1.60
C GLY A 85 -5.86 5.12 2.64
N ALA A 86 -5.42 4.29 3.57
CA ALA A 86 -4.54 4.71 4.65
C ALA A 86 -3.45 3.67 4.93
N ILE A 87 -2.27 4.15 5.32
CA ILE A 87 -1.20 3.35 5.88
C ILE A 87 -1.46 3.19 7.38
N GLY A 88 -1.38 1.96 7.89
CA GLY A 88 -1.50 1.65 9.30
C GLY A 88 -0.41 2.31 10.15
N LEU A 89 -0.60 2.33 11.48
CA LEU A 89 0.37 2.87 12.42
C LEU A 89 1.71 2.10 12.45
N ASP A 90 1.71 0.88 11.92
CA ASP A 90 2.88 0.03 11.77
C ASP A 90 3.76 0.41 10.55
N ASN A 91 3.33 1.40 9.74
CA ASN A 91 3.95 1.80 8.48
C ASN A 91 4.10 0.65 7.47
N LYS A 92 3.25 -0.38 7.56
CA LYS A 92 3.29 -1.59 6.71
C LYS A 92 1.93 -1.98 6.18
N THR A 93 0.90 -1.93 7.02
CA THR A 93 -0.45 -2.35 6.63
C THR A 93 -1.13 -1.26 5.80
N LEU A 94 -1.77 -1.67 4.73
CA LEU A 94 -2.54 -0.80 3.84
C LEU A 94 -4.02 -1.15 3.93
N TYR A 95 -4.86 -0.13 3.96
CA TYR A 95 -6.32 -0.23 3.95
C TYR A 95 -6.87 0.64 2.83
N PHE A 96 -7.57 0.04 1.86
CA PHE A 96 -8.14 0.76 0.72
C PHE A 96 -9.65 0.59 0.71
N VAL A 97 -10.33 1.58 0.14
CA VAL A 97 -11.68 1.46 -0.39
C VAL A 97 -11.62 1.75 -1.88
N GLU A 98 -12.23 0.89 -2.70
CA GLU A 98 -12.43 1.16 -4.11
C GLU A 98 -13.74 1.91 -4.28
N PHE A 99 -13.73 2.98 -5.08
CA PHE A 99 -14.91 3.86 -5.18
C PHE A 99 -16.09 3.21 -5.91
N ASP A 100 -15.87 2.11 -6.60
CA ASP A 100 -16.89 1.32 -7.25
C ASP A 100 -17.43 0.22 -6.33
N LYS A 101 -16.58 -0.75 -5.98
CA LYS A 101 -16.94 -1.89 -5.12
C LYS A 101 -15.68 -2.50 -4.51
N GLY A 102 -15.77 -2.89 -3.24
CA GLY A 102 -14.76 -3.72 -2.58
C GLY A 102 -13.83 -2.98 -1.64
N TYR A 103 -13.10 -3.77 -0.90
CA TYR A 103 -12.08 -3.36 0.05
C TYR A 103 -10.79 -4.07 -0.29
N THR A 104 -9.68 -3.38 -0.14
CA THR A 104 -8.36 -3.96 -0.31
C THR A 104 -7.55 -3.81 0.97
N LEU A 105 -7.04 -4.91 1.46
CA LEU A 105 -6.05 -4.97 2.53
C LEU A 105 -4.70 -5.18 1.88
N GLY A 106 -3.67 -4.53 2.40
CA GLY A 106 -2.34 -4.70 1.80
C GLY A 106 -1.22 -4.70 2.81
N THR A 107 -0.06 -5.11 2.33
CA THR A 107 1.17 -5.11 3.09
C THR A 107 2.30 -4.51 2.25
N ILE A 108 3.00 -3.53 2.78
CA ILE A 108 4.24 -3.01 2.21
C ILE A 108 5.35 -4.01 2.55
N ILE A 109 5.86 -4.71 1.54
CA ILE A 109 6.94 -5.69 1.67
C ILE A 109 8.29 -4.96 1.67
N SER A 110 8.43 -3.98 0.75
CA SER A 110 9.60 -3.11 0.63
C SER A 110 9.21 -1.79 -0.02
N ASN A 111 10.16 -0.88 -0.23
CA ASN A 111 9.92 0.38 -0.94
C ASN A 111 9.43 0.20 -2.39
N ASP A 112 9.68 -0.97 -2.98
CA ASP A 112 9.38 -1.28 -4.37
C ASP A 112 8.44 -2.48 -4.53
N GLU A 113 7.89 -3.01 -3.45
CA GLU A 113 7.04 -4.21 -3.47
C GLU A 113 5.91 -4.13 -2.45
N ILE A 114 4.67 -4.38 -2.91
CA ILE A 114 3.47 -4.48 -2.07
C ILE A 114 2.68 -5.73 -2.45
N GLU A 115 1.97 -6.29 -1.47
CA GLU A 115 0.97 -7.33 -1.68
C GLU A 115 -0.38 -6.79 -1.25
N LEU A 116 -1.39 -7.00 -2.07
CA LEU A 116 -2.76 -6.56 -1.84
C LEU A 116 -3.69 -7.77 -1.83
N ILE A 117 -4.73 -7.71 -1.00
CA ILE A 117 -5.81 -8.69 -0.95
C ILE A 117 -7.11 -7.92 -1.17
N TYR A 118 -7.67 -8.05 -2.36
CA TYR A 118 -8.97 -7.50 -2.71
C TYR A 118 -10.10 -8.40 -2.23
N LEU A 119 -11.15 -7.80 -1.69
CA LEU A 119 -12.33 -8.47 -1.18
C LEU A 119 -13.57 -7.71 -1.64
N ALA A 120 -14.46 -8.39 -2.35
CA ALA A 120 -15.78 -7.88 -2.68
C ALA A 120 -16.85 -8.88 -2.25
N ASP A 121 -17.79 -8.41 -1.46
CA ASP A 121 -18.94 -9.18 -0.99
C ASP A 121 -20.17 -9.01 -1.88
N GLY A 122 -21.25 -9.75 -1.55
CA GLY A 122 -22.53 -9.68 -2.23
C GLY A 122 -22.59 -10.49 -3.52
N GLU A 123 -23.53 -10.13 -4.38
CA GLU A 123 -23.73 -10.79 -5.69
C GLU A 123 -22.47 -10.63 -6.56
N ASN A 124 -21.97 -11.73 -7.13
CA ASN A 124 -20.68 -11.84 -7.81
C ASN A 124 -19.50 -11.51 -6.87
N GLY A 125 -19.48 -12.13 -5.71
CA GLY A 125 -18.38 -12.03 -4.75
C GLY A 125 -17.04 -12.41 -5.37
N SER A 126 -15.97 -11.71 -4.96
CA SER A 126 -14.63 -11.91 -5.52
C SER A 126 -13.56 -11.75 -4.45
N VAL A 127 -12.49 -12.51 -4.60
CA VAL A 127 -11.25 -12.34 -3.85
C VAL A 127 -10.06 -12.38 -4.81
N ALA A 128 -9.11 -11.47 -4.63
CA ALA A 128 -7.86 -11.50 -5.40
C ALA A 128 -6.66 -11.25 -4.49
N ILE A 129 -5.52 -11.79 -4.90
CA ILE A 129 -4.21 -11.48 -4.33
C ILE A 129 -3.38 -10.87 -5.45
N ASP A 130 -2.91 -9.64 -5.23
CA ASP A 130 -2.08 -8.89 -6.17
C ASP A 130 -0.67 -8.76 -5.59
N ARG A 131 0.34 -9.11 -6.37
CA ARG A 131 1.74 -8.88 -6.04
C ARG A 131 2.28 -7.83 -6.99
N LEU A 132 2.53 -6.63 -6.47
CA LEU A 132 2.85 -5.46 -7.27
C LEU A 132 4.24 -4.93 -6.98
N TYR A 133 4.89 -4.49 -8.03
CA TYR A 133 6.22 -3.90 -8.01
C TYR A 133 6.17 -2.49 -8.60
N ARG A 134 6.95 -1.59 -8.00
CA ARG A 134 7.05 -0.19 -8.47
C ARG A 134 7.67 -0.14 -9.85
N ILE A 135 6.99 0.56 -10.77
CA ILE A 135 7.57 0.87 -12.09
C ILE A 135 8.61 1.97 -11.90
N LYS A 136 9.86 1.67 -12.24
CA LYS A 136 10.96 2.64 -12.22
C LYS A 136 10.91 3.47 -13.50
N ALA A 137 11.02 4.80 -13.34
CA ALA A 137 11.12 5.75 -14.45
C ALA A 137 12.45 5.59 -15.18
#